data_a791013dcd06f4231210b313f5e2fb49
#
_entry.id   a791013dcd06f4231210b313f5e2fb49
#
_cell.length_a   1.000
_cell.length_b   1.000
_cell.length_c   1.000
_cell.angle_alpha   90.00
_cell.angle_beta   90.00
_cell.angle_gamma   90.00
#
_symmetry.space_group_name_H-M   'P 1'
#
loop_
_entity.id
_entity.type
_entity.pdbx_description
1 polymer ?
#
loop_
_entity_poly.entity_id
_entity_poly.type
_entity_poly.pdbx_seq_one_letter_code
_entity_poly.pdbx_strand_id
1 'polypeptide(L)'
;MDFIEYFKVPKAAKIIDVGGGDSFLVDHLLALGYEDITVLDISEVAIDKAKERLGNLAKKVKWIIADIANFKSSQKYDVWHDRAAFHFLTEKKEIQNYIDATKQGITIEGILIIGTFSEDGPKKCSRIDITNYSQDSLNNLMKDSFKNVKSIYVDHKTPFNTVQNFVFSGFKKI
;
A
#
# COMPACT_ATOMS: atom_id res chain seq x y z
N MET A 1 1.13 7.71 7.43
CA MET A 1 2.35 7.86 8.26
C MET A 1 2.21 7.17 9.61
N ASP A 2 1.05 7.25 10.29
CA ASP A 2 0.85 6.71 11.64
C ASP A 2 1.28 5.24 11.85
N PHE A 3 1.13 4.39 10.84
CA PHE A 3 1.56 2.99 10.93
C PHE A 3 3.09 2.85 10.86
N ILE A 4 3.77 3.63 10.04
CA ILE A 4 5.25 3.64 9.95
C ILE A 4 5.87 4.03 11.30
N GLU A 5 5.31 5.06 11.94
CA GLU A 5 5.71 5.51 13.27
C GLU A 5 5.33 4.50 14.36
N TYR A 6 4.09 3.97 14.30
CA TYR A 6 3.60 2.96 15.24
C TYR A 6 4.50 1.73 15.28
N PHE A 7 4.91 1.23 14.12
CA PHE A 7 5.81 0.08 14.01
C PHE A 7 7.28 0.44 14.25
N LYS A 8 7.61 1.71 14.46
CA LYS A 8 8.99 2.21 14.67
C LYS A 8 9.93 1.73 13.55
N VAL A 9 9.48 1.84 12.30
CA VAL A 9 10.22 1.37 11.13
C VAL A 9 11.60 2.03 11.06
N PRO A 10 12.70 1.27 11.00
CA PRO A 10 14.06 1.82 10.90
C PRO A 10 14.25 2.59 9.58
N LYS A 11 15.09 3.64 9.59
CA LYS A 11 15.35 4.44 8.37
C LYS A 11 16.00 3.65 7.24
N ALA A 12 16.76 2.62 7.58
CA ALA A 12 17.38 1.69 6.62
C ALA A 12 16.43 0.60 6.10
N ALA A 13 15.17 0.57 6.54
CA ALA A 13 14.20 -0.43 6.10
C ALA A 13 13.90 -0.28 4.60
N LYS A 14 13.78 -1.41 3.92
CA LYS A 14 13.34 -1.47 2.52
C LYS A 14 11.82 -1.36 2.47
N ILE A 15 11.33 -0.28 1.88
CA ILE A 15 9.90 0.03 1.79
C ILE A 15 9.44 -0.08 0.35
N ILE A 16 8.32 -0.78 0.11
CA ILE A 16 7.59 -0.67 -1.15
C ILE A 16 6.25 0.01 -0.91
N ASP A 17 5.93 1.02 -1.73
CA ASP A 17 4.63 1.70 -1.78
C ASP A 17 3.89 1.28 -3.05
N VAL A 18 2.85 0.49 -2.88
CA VAL A 18 2.03 -0.08 -3.97
C VAL A 18 0.85 0.84 -4.27
N GLY A 19 0.69 1.18 -5.55
CA GLY A 19 -0.26 2.21 -5.97
C GLY A 19 0.19 3.62 -5.58
N GLY A 20 1.51 3.80 -5.40
CA GLY A 20 2.09 5.03 -4.86
C GLY A 20 2.36 6.13 -5.87
N GLY A 21 2.01 5.95 -7.17
CA GLY A 21 2.40 6.88 -8.23
C GLY A 21 1.96 8.32 -8.02
N ASP A 22 0.72 8.57 -7.66
CA ASP A 22 0.21 9.93 -7.40
C ASP A 22 0.12 10.25 -5.89
N SER A 23 0.68 9.38 -5.04
CA SER A 23 0.75 9.54 -3.59
C SER A 23 1.90 10.48 -3.18
N PHE A 24 1.71 11.20 -2.06
CA PHE A 24 2.77 11.98 -1.40
C PHE A 24 3.53 11.17 -0.34
N LEU A 25 3.28 9.88 -0.21
CA LEU A 25 3.97 9.08 0.81
C LEU A 25 5.48 9.05 0.57
N VAL A 26 5.91 8.87 -0.67
CA VAL A 26 7.33 8.86 -1.04
C VAL A 26 8.03 10.17 -0.67
N ASP A 27 7.35 11.32 -0.86
CA ASP A 27 7.87 12.63 -0.49
C ASP A 27 8.13 12.71 1.03
N HIS A 28 7.16 12.25 1.82
CA HIS A 28 7.27 12.22 3.28
C HIS A 28 8.34 11.25 3.76
N LEU A 29 8.44 10.06 3.15
CA LEU A 29 9.47 9.08 3.51
C LEU A 29 10.87 9.63 3.27
N LEU A 30 11.10 10.27 2.12
CA LEU A 30 12.37 10.92 1.79
C LEU A 30 12.69 12.05 2.76
N ALA A 31 11.71 12.90 3.07
CA ALA A 31 11.87 14.01 4.04
C ALA A 31 12.22 13.51 5.45
N LEU A 32 11.70 12.34 5.83
CA LEU A 32 12.01 11.69 7.10
C LEU A 32 13.33 10.90 7.09
N GLY A 33 14.04 10.86 5.97
CA GLY A 33 15.35 10.21 5.86
C GLY A 33 15.30 8.69 5.64
N TYR A 34 14.22 8.15 5.06
CA TYR A 34 14.21 6.77 4.55
C TYR A 34 14.99 6.71 3.25
N GLU A 35 15.81 5.66 3.06
CA GLU A 35 16.80 5.61 1.98
C GLU A 35 16.50 4.54 0.92
N ASP A 36 15.86 3.43 1.28
CA ASP A 36 15.53 2.33 0.34
C ASP A 36 14.02 2.27 0.08
N ILE A 37 13.57 3.13 -0.84
CA ILE A 37 12.15 3.27 -1.19
C ILE A 37 11.94 2.77 -2.62
N THR A 38 10.94 1.91 -2.79
CA THR A 38 10.42 1.49 -4.09
C THR A 38 8.98 1.97 -4.21
N VAL A 39 8.62 2.56 -5.33
CA VAL A 39 7.23 2.89 -5.69
C VAL A 39 6.82 2.01 -6.84
N LEU A 40 5.71 1.30 -6.68
CA LEU A 40 5.09 0.48 -7.70
C LEU A 40 3.73 1.07 -8.05
N ASP A 41 3.48 1.28 -9.33
CA ASP A 41 2.18 1.68 -9.84
C ASP A 41 1.95 1.09 -11.25
N ILE A 42 0.70 0.85 -11.59
CA ILE A 42 0.33 0.41 -12.95
C ILE A 42 0.37 1.57 -13.95
N SER A 43 0.23 2.80 -13.47
CA SER A 43 0.17 4.03 -14.27
C SER A 43 1.55 4.66 -14.43
N GLU A 44 2.13 4.52 -15.63
CA GLU A 44 3.36 5.22 -16.01
C GLU A 44 3.21 6.75 -15.85
N VAL A 45 2.06 7.29 -16.23
CA VAL A 45 1.77 8.72 -16.12
C VAL A 45 1.79 9.19 -14.66
N ALA A 46 1.27 8.39 -13.73
CA ALA A 46 1.30 8.72 -12.30
C ALA A 46 2.74 8.70 -11.76
N ILE A 47 3.53 7.72 -12.16
CA ILE A 47 4.96 7.63 -11.81
C ILE A 47 5.73 8.82 -12.35
N ASP A 48 5.51 9.21 -13.61
CA ASP A 48 6.25 10.34 -14.21
C ASP A 48 5.90 11.67 -13.53
N LYS A 49 4.64 11.89 -13.16
CA LYS A 49 4.25 13.06 -12.34
C LYS A 49 4.96 13.08 -10.99
N ALA A 50 5.07 11.91 -10.32
CA ALA A 50 5.78 11.82 -9.05
C ALA A 50 7.28 12.11 -9.22
N LYS A 51 7.91 11.60 -10.26
CA LYS A 51 9.31 11.89 -10.58
C LYS A 51 9.53 13.38 -10.86
N GLU A 52 8.64 14.01 -11.64
CA GLU A 52 8.69 15.44 -11.93
C GLU A 52 8.57 16.28 -10.64
N ARG A 53 7.60 15.95 -9.79
CA ARG A 53 7.38 16.60 -8.50
C ARG A 53 8.60 16.49 -7.56
N LEU A 54 9.23 15.32 -7.51
CA LEU A 54 10.41 15.06 -6.68
C LEU A 54 11.70 15.66 -7.25
N GLY A 55 11.77 15.92 -8.54
CA GLY A 55 12.96 16.45 -9.20
C GLY A 55 14.19 15.57 -8.97
N ASN A 56 15.26 16.14 -8.45
CA ASN A 56 16.51 15.39 -8.20
C ASN A 56 16.35 14.27 -7.15
N LEU A 57 15.37 14.35 -6.25
CA LEU A 57 15.13 13.32 -5.25
C LEU A 57 14.57 12.03 -5.88
N ALA A 58 13.94 12.11 -7.05
CA ALA A 58 13.44 10.94 -7.77
C ALA A 58 14.53 9.88 -8.05
N LYS A 59 15.79 10.30 -8.15
CA LYS A 59 16.95 9.40 -8.35
C LYS A 59 17.25 8.49 -7.16
N LYS A 60 16.71 8.83 -5.98
CA LYS A 60 16.85 8.04 -4.74
C LYS A 60 15.78 6.96 -4.60
N VAL A 61 14.80 6.94 -5.50
CA VAL A 61 13.64 6.03 -5.45
C VAL A 61 13.73 5.03 -6.58
N LYS A 62 13.40 3.77 -6.28
CA LYS A 62 13.22 2.72 -7.30
C LYS A 62 11.79 2.79 -7.81
N TRP A 63 11.61 2.86 -9.12
CA TRP A 63 10.30 2.97 -9.76
C TRP A 63 9.99 1.70 -10.52
N ILE A 64 8.81 1.13 -10.30
CA ILE A 64 8.33 -0.08 -10.96
C ILE A 64 6.97 0.21 -11.59
N ILE A 65 6.87 0.05 -12.91
CA ILE A 65 5.59 0.10 -13.62
C ILE A 65 5.13 -1.34 -13.77
N ALA A 66 4.13 -1.74 -12.99
CA ALA A 66 3.59 -3.09 -13.02
C ALA A 66 2.17 -3.15 -12.45
N ASP A 67 1.41 -4.12 -12.94
CA ASP A 67 0.15 -4.52 -12.34
C ASP A 67 0.41 -5.39 -11.12
N ILE A 68 -0.06 -4.96 -9.95
CA ILE A 68 0.12 -5.68 -8.69
C ILE A 68 -0.54 -7.07 -8.70
N ALA A 69 -1.61 -7.25 -9.48
CA ALA A 69 -2.26 -8.56 -9.62
C ALA A 69 -1.35 -9.64 -10.22
N ASN A 70 -0.31 -9.23 -10.94
CA ASN A 70 0.64 -10.10 -11.62
C ASN A 70 2.08 -9.89 -11.16
N PHE A 71 2.31 -9.03 -10.18
CA PHE A 71 3.65 -8.65 -9.73
C PHE A 71 4.32 -9.77 -8.93
N LYS A 72 5.58 -10.05 -9.28
CA LYS A 72 6.46 -10.95 -8.53
C LYS A 72 7.70 -10.17 -8.14
N SER A 73 7.90 -9.96 -6.86
CA SER A 73 9.07 -9.24 -6.38
C SER A 73 10.33 -10.07 -6.55
N SER A 74 11.40 -9.46 -7.08
CA SER A 74 12.73 -10.04 -7.14
C SER A 74 13.55 -9.85 -5.86
N GLN A 75 13.03 -9.06 -4.92
CA GLN A 75 13.66 -8.78 -3.63
C GLN A 75 12.62 -8.83 -2.52
N LYS A 76 13.07 -8.82 -1.26
CA LYS A 76 12.21 -8.74 -0.09
C LYS A 76 12.21 -7.33 0.48
N TYR A 77 11.08 -6.93 1.04
CA TYR A 77 10.85 -5.65 1.69
C TYR A 77 10.57 -5.85 3.17
N ASP A 78 11.00 -4.90 3.99
CA ASP A 78 10.70 -4.86 5.41
C ASP A 78 9.32 -4.25 5.67
N VAL A 79 8.89 -3.36 4.78
CA VAL A 79 7.56 -2.76 4.79
C VAL A 79 6.94 -2.81 3.40
N TRP A 80 5.75 -3.35 3.33
CA TRP A 80 4.88 -3.31 2.17
C TRP A 80 3.68 -2.43 2.52
N HIS A 81 3.61 -1.27 1.90
CA HIS A 81 2.51 -0.34 2.06
C HIS A 81 1.62 -0.35 0.82
N ASP A 82 0.33 -0.44 1.02
CA ASP A 82 -0.68 -0.36 -0.01
C ASP A 82 -1.80 0.55 0.48
N ARG A 83 -2.03 1.64 -0.22
CA ARG A 83 -3.18 2.49 0.01
C ARG A 83 -3.98 2.61 -1.28
N ALA A 84 -5.18 2.05 -1.25
CA ALA A 84 -6.14 2.13 -2.34
C ALA A 84 -5.69 1.47 -3.67
N ALA A 85 -4.78 0.47 -3.62
CA ALA A 85 -4.49 -0.39 -4.76
C ALA A 85 -5.17 -1.76 -4.62
N PHE A 86 -5.07 -2.39 -3.46
CA PHE A 86 -5.66 -3.71 -3.19
C PHE A 86 -7.16 -3.77 -3.45
N HIS A 87 -7.92 -2.72 -3.17
CA HIS A 87 -9.37 -2.74 -3.35
C HIS A 87 -9.83 -2.79 -4.82
N PHE A 88 -8.95 -2.50 -5.79
CA PHE A 88 -9.25 -2.68 -7.22
C PHE A 88 -9.23 -4.13 -7.66
N LEU A 89 -8.65 -5.03 -6.86
CA LEU A 89 -8.65 -6.47 -7.13
C LEU A 89 -10.03 -7.03 -6.77
N THR A 90 -10.83 -7.33 -7.77
CA THR A 90 -12.21 -7.82 -7.59
C THR A 90 -12.33 -9.32 -7.84
N GLU A 91 -11.40 -9.89 -8.59
CA GLU A 91 -11.38 -11.32 -8.90
C GLU A 91 -10.62 -12.10 -7.83
N LYS A 92 -11.17 -13.25 -7.42
CA LYS A 92 -10.55 -14.12 -6.40
C LYS A 92 -9.10 -14.49 -6.73
N LYS A 93 -8.81 -14.69 -8.02
CA LYS A 93 -7.46 -15.04 -8.49
C LYS A 93 -6.47 -13.88 -8.29
N GLU A 94 -6.89 -12.66 -8.57
CA GLU A 94 -6.07 -11.46 -8.40
C GLU A 94 -5.78 -11.21 -6.91
N ILE A 95 -6.80 -11.36 -6.06
CA ILE A 95 -6.66 -11.26 -4.60
C ILE A 95 -5.67 -12.30 -4.10
N GLN A 96 -5.78 -13.55 -4.55
CA GLN A 96 -4.85 -14.61 -4.17
C GLN A 96 -3.43 -14.33 -4.65
N ASN A 97 -3.26 -13.87 -5.90
CA ASN A 97 -1.96 -13.49 -6.43
C ASN A 97 -1.30 -12.39 -5.60
N TYR A 98 -2.09 -11.38 -5.17
CA TYR A 98 -1.60 -10.31 -4.30
C TYR A 98 -1.14 -10.86 -2.94
N ILE A 99 -1.94 -11.74 -2.31
CA ILE A 99 -1.57 -12.39 -1.04
C ILE A 99 -0.26 -13.17 -1.21
N ASP A 100 -0.12 -13.92 -2.29
CA ASP A 100 1.10 -14.67 -2.58
C ASP A 100 2.29 -13.75 -2.83
N ALA A 101 2.09 -12.62 -3.53
CA ALA A 101 3.13 -11.62 -3.75
C ALA A 101 3.60 -10.99 -2.43
N THR A 102 2.69 -10.62 -1.53
CA THR A 102 3.04 -10.08 -0.21
C THR A 102 3.74 -11.13 0.65
N LYS A 103 3.25 -12.37 0.63
CA LYS A 103 3.87 -13.50 1.35
C LYS A 103 5.30 -13.77 0.89
N GLN A 104 5.58 -13.66 -0.40
CA GLN A 104 6.91 -13.88 -0.96
C GLN A 104 7.79 -12.62 -0.84
N GLY A 105 7.22 -11.44 -1.03
CA GLY A 105 7.92 -10.17 -1.12
C GLY A 105 8.26 -9.51 0.23
N ILE A 106 7.66 -9.95 1.33
CA ILE A 106 7.93 -9.38 2.67
C ILE A 106 8.91 -10.28 3.43
N THR A 107 9.83 -9.66 4.18
CA THR A 107 10.77 -10.36 5.09
C THR A 107 10.03 -11.04 6.24
N ILE A 108 10.64 -12.03 6.90
CA ILE A 108 10.13 -12.56 8.18
C ILE A 108 10.09 -11.39 9.19
N GLU A 109 9.03 -11.31 10.02
CA GLU A 109 8.75 -10.17 10.92
C GLU A 109 8.51 -8.83 10.20
N GLY A 110 8.54 -8.81 8.86
CA GLY A 110 8.24 -7.64 8.07
C GLY A 110 6.77 -7.21 8.20
N ILE A 111 6.48 -6.01 7.75
CA ILE A 111 5.23 -5.31 7.99
C ILE A 111 4.45 -5.18 6.68
N LEU A 112 3.16 -5.53 6.74
CA LEU A 112 2.19 -5.25 5.68
C LEU A 112 1.21 -4.20 6.20
N ILE A 113 1.05 -3.09 5.49
CA ILE A 113 0.06 -2.05 5.76
C ILE A 113 -0.89 -2.00 4.57
N ILE A 114 -2.17 -2.23 4.81
CA ILE A 114 -3.21 -2.15 3.78
C ILE A 114 -4.24 -1.10 4.19
N GLY A 115 -4.51 -0.14 3.29
CA GLY A 115 -5.57 0.84 3.41
C GLY A 115 -6.55 0.70 2.25
N THR A 116 -7.79 0.33 2.53
CA THR A 116 -8.87 0.15 1.55
C THR A 116 -10.10 0.96 1.93
N PHE A 117 -11.04 1.15 1.00
CA PHE A 117 -12.36 1.61 1.43
C PHE A 117 -13.03 0.58 2.33
N SER A 118 -13.61 1.06 3.43
CA SER A 118 -14.38 0.24 4.35
C SER A 118 -15.73 -0.19 3.76
N GLU A 119 -16.45 -1.05 4.46
CA GLU A 119 -17.80 -1.47 4.06
C GLU A 119 -18.78 -0.28 3.96
N ASP A 120 -18.54 0.78 4.74
CA ASP A 120 -19.31 2.05 4.72
C ASP A 120 -18.75 3.05 3.69
N GLY A 121 -17.64 2.73 3.03
CA GLY A 121 -17.00 3.56 2.03
C GLY A 121 -17.69 3.50 0.65
N PRO A 122 -17.19 4.29 -0.31
CA PRO A 122 -17.66 4.26 -1.69
C PRO A 122 -17.59 2.86 -2.30
N LYS A 123 -18.52 2.53 -3.19
CA LYS A 123 -18.52 1.26 -3.95
C LYS A 123 -17.73 1.32 -5.26
N LYS A 124 -17.30 2.52 -5.64
CA LYS A 124 -16.47 2.78 -6.82
C LYS A 124 -15.35 3.75 -6.48
N CYS A 125 -14.19 3.53 -7.08
CA CYS A 125 -13.08 4.47 -7.08
C CYS A 125 -12.76 4.86 -8.52
N SER A 126 -12.73 6.16 -8.83
CA SER A 126 -12.50 6.66 -10.21
C SER A 126 -13.43 6.01 -11.25
N ARG A 127 -14.68 5.74 -10.90
CA ARG A 127 -15.72 5.05 -11.71
C ARG A 127 -15.48 3.55 -11.92
N ILE A 128 -14.45 2.97 -11.35
CA ILE A 128 -14.14 1.54 -11.39
C ILE A 128 -14.77 0.87 -10.18
N ASP A 129 -15.35 -0.32 -10.38
CA ASP A 129 -15.87 -1.14 -9.30
C ASP A 129 -14.71 -1.63 -8.42
N ILE A 130 -14.95 -1.68 -7.11
CA ILE A 130 -13.94 -2.07 -6.12
C ILE A 130 -14.53 -3.03 -5.10
N THR A 131 -13.67 -3.69 -4.36
CA THR A 131 -14.03 -4.50 -3.21
C THR A 131 -13.85 -3.69 -1.92
N ASN A 132 -14.90 -3.59 -1.11
CA ASN A 132 -14.86 -2.97 0.20
C ASN A 132 -14.49 -4.03 1.26
N TYR A 133 -13.79 -3.62 2.29
CA TYR A 133 -13.31 -4.51 3.33
C TYR A 133 -13.65 -3.99 4.72
N SER A 134 -13.89 -4.91 5.66
CA SER A 134 -13.84 -4.64 7.09
C SER A 134 -12.49 -5.10 7.66
N GLN A 135 -12.22 -4.74 8.91
CA GLN A 135 -11.09 -5.27 9.66
C GLN A 135 -11.09 -6.81 9.67
N ASP A 136 -12.27 -7.41 9.90
CA ASP A 136 -12.40 -8.86 10.01
C ASP A 136 -12.19 -9.54 8.66
N SER A 137 -12.69 -8.99 7.56
CA SER A 137 -12.47 -9.54 6.22
C SER A 137 -11.01 -9.48 5.80
N LEU A 138 -10.29 -8.38 6.08
CA LEU A 138 -8.85 -8.29 5.87
C LEU A 138 -8.08 -9.29 6.73
N ASN A 139 -8.45 -9.40 8.01
CA ASN A 139 -7.85 -10.39 8.92
C ASN A 139 -8.01 -11.82 8.38
N ASN A 140 -9.21 -12.19 7.96
CA ASN A 140 -9.48 -13.51 7.43
C ASN A 140 -8.69 -13.84 6.17
N LEU A 141 -8.45 -12.84 5.31
CA LEU A 141 -7.63 -13.01 4.11
C LEU A 141 -6.15 -13.22 4.43
N MET A 142 -5.63 -12.55 5.46
CA MET A 142 -4.20 -12.48 5.73
C MET A 142 -3.72 -13.46 6.81
N LYS A 143 -4.61 -14.05 7.61
CA LYS A 143 -4.30 -14.82 8.85
C LYS A 143 -3.31 -15.98 8.69
N ASP A 144 -3.25 -16.60 7.50
CA ASP A 144 -2.38 -17.77 7.28
C ASP A 144 -0.89 -17.42 7.16
N SER A 145 -0.57 -16.13 6.99
CA SER A 145 0.81 -15.66 6.80
C SER A 145 1.14 -14.40 7.56
N PHE A 146 0.13 -13.74 8.11
CA PHE A 146 0.27 -12.46 8.78
C PHE A 146 -0.60 -12.39 10.02
N LYS A 147 -0.07 -11.81 11.09
CA LYS A 147 -0.79 -11.50 12.32
C LYS A 147 -1.19 -10.03 12.31
N ASN A 148 -2.48 -9.75 12.43
CA ASN A 148 -2.94 -8.37 12.62
C ASN A 148 -2.42 -7.80 13.94
N VAL A 149 -1.92 -6.58 13.90
CA VAL A 149 -1.37 -5.86 15.06
C VAL A 149 -2.22 -4.65 15.40
N LYS A 150 -2.72 -3.95 14.38
CA LYS A 150 -3.52 -2.74 14.57
C LYS A 150 -4.43 -2.53 13.37
N SER A 151 -5.67 -2.13 13.63
CA SER A 151 -6.59 -1.64 12.60
C SER A 151 -7.29 -0.38 13.08
N ILE A 152 -7.55 0.53 12.15
CA ILE A 152 -8.28 1.78 12.40
C ILE A 152 -9.20 2.08 11.23
N TYR A 153 -10.33 2.75 11.53
CA TYR A 153 -11.19 3.37 10.52
C TYR A 153 -10.88 4.87 10.46
N VAL A 154 -10.82 5.41 9.26
CA VAL A 154 -10.45 6.81 9.03
C VAL A 154 -11.40 7.43 8.01
N ASP A 155 -12.00 8.54 8.38
CA ASP A 155 -12.76 9.38 7.46
C ASP A 155 -11.83 10.34 6.72
N HIS A 156 -11.75 10.18 5.41
CA HIS A 156 -11.01 11.08 4.53
C HIS A 156 -11.98 12.04 3.85
N LYS A 157 -11.84 13.33 4.13
CA LYS A 157 -12.58 14.39 3.42
C LYS A 157 -11.91 14.65 2.08
N THR A 158 -12.65 14.48 1.01
CA THR A 158 -12.18 14.79 -0.34
C THR A 158 -12.24 16.31 -0.59
N PRO A 159 -11.50 16.83 -1.60
CA PRO A 159 -11.62 18.22 -2.02
C PRO A 159 -13.05 18.64 -2.46
N PHE A 160 -13.92 17.67 -2.74
CA PHE A 160 -15.33 17.88 -3.13
C PHE A 160 -16.30 17.82 -1.94
N ASN A 161 -15.81 17.93 -0.70
CA ASN A 161 -16.60 17.84 0.54
C ASN A 161 -17.37 16.52 0.72
N THR A 162 -16.97 15.45 0.06
CA THR A 162 -17.47 14.10 0.32
C THR A 162 -16.57 13.41 1.34
N VAL A 163 -17.13 12.46 2.09
CA VAL A 163 -16.37 11.64 3.03
C VAL A 163 -16.16 10.27 2.41
N GLN A 164 -14.92 9.80 2.47
CA GLN A 164 -14.54 8.45 2.10
C GLN A 164 -14.05 7.74 3.36
N ASN A 165 -14.77 6.72 3.80
CA ASN A 165 -14.37 5.94 4.94
C ASN A 165 -13.42 4.82 4.52
N PHE A 166 -12.24 4.79 5.15
CA PHE A 166 -11.19 3.78 4.95
C PHE A 166 -11.05 2.90 6.17
N VAL A 167 -10.68 1.65 5.95
CA VAL A 167 -10.08 0.77 6.94
C VAL A 167 -8.59 0.62 6.63
N PHE A 168 -7.75 0.89 7.61
CA PHE A 168 -6.32 0.62 7.57
C PHE A 168 -6.00 -0.51 8.52
N SER A 169 -5.24 -1.49 8.05
CA SER A 169 -4.77 -2.61 8.87
C SER A 169 -3.27 -2.81 8.70
N GLY A 170 -2.59 -2.91 9.82
CA GLY A 170 -1.17 -3.22 9.91
C GLY A 170 -0.96 -4.63 10.45
N PHE A 171 -0.16 -5.41 9.74
CA PHE A 171 0.13 -6.80 10.02
C PHE A 171 1.63 -7.02 10.16
N LYS A 172 2.01 -8.01 10.96
CA LYS A 172 3.35 -8.61 10.96
C LYS A 172 3.32 -9.96 10.28
N LYS A 173 4.31 -10.23 9.45
CA LYS A 173 4.51 -11.53 8.84
C LYS A 173 4.96 -12.53 9.90
N ILE A 174 4.37 -13.73 9.89
CA ILE A 174 4.68 -14.86 10.76
C ILE A 174 5.38 -15.96 10.00
#